data_53e7241e1a527c5a3b6bf3bb46fc88a9
#
_entry.id   53e7241e1a527c5a3b6bf3bb46fc88a9
#
_cell.length_a   1.000
_cell.length_b   1.000
_cell.length_c   1.000
_cell.angle_alpha   90.00
_cell.angle_beta   90.00
_cell.angle_gamma   90.00
#
_symmetry.space_group_name_H-M   'P 1'
#
loop_
_entity.id
_entity.type
_entity.pdbx_description
1 polymer ?
#
loop_
_entity_poly.entity_id
_entity_poly.type
_entity_poly.pdbx_seq_one_letter_code
_entity_poly.pdbx_strand_id
1 'polypeptide(L)'
;MAEPHVHILMGTKNGGMFLADQLASIRGQSHQDWSLWASDDGSTDGTCEALENFKAETPHHDIHLLKGPQRGVAANYYKLLKNRGLDGKWVAFSDQDDVWLPHKLSRAVALVGRLGGRCVYSSRSYYVNETGERLGTSPALNRPYRFGNAIVQNVMRGNTIVIPPIVTNYLRSILSTTDVAETPFHDWWMYQAITGAGFSILHDQKPGVLYRQHGANLVGAPVRHLRRRARCMADGTLVNWIDANAAAMYRIAPVLTATAREQLLRFLDWRSQSHTKECESACEI
;
A
#
# COMPACT_ATOMS: atom_id res chain seq x y z
N MET A 1 -2.63 -27.04 11.52
CA MET A 1 -3.60 -25.93 11.74
C MET A 1 -4.16 -25.57 10.37
N ALA A 2 -5.45 -25.27 10.28
CA ALA A 2 -6.04 -24.80 9.02
C ALA A 2 -5.33 -23.51 8.58
N GLU A 3 -5.17 -23.32 7.28
CA GLU A 3 -4.66 -22.08 6.71
C GLU A 3 -5.64 -20.94 7.06
N PRO A 4 -5.16 -19.75 7.44
CA PRO A 4 -6.05 -18.65 7.79
C PRO A 4 -6.68 -18.03 6.54
N HIS A 5 -7.94 -17.64 6.63
CA HIS A 5 -8.63 -16.92 5.57
C HIS A 5 -8.01 -15.52 5.33
N VAL A 6 -7.74 -15.17 4.07
CA VAL A 6 -7.14 -13.90 3.67
C VAL A 6 -8.12 -13.06 2.85
N HIS A 7 -8.43 -11.85 3.32
CA HIS A 7 -9.20 -10.88 2.55
C HIS A 7 -8.29 -10.06 1.63
N ILE A 8 -8.52 -10.15 0.33
CA ILE A 8 -7.78 -9.40 -0.69
C ILE A 8 -8.52 -8.10 -0.94
N LEU A 9 -7.88 -6.96 -0.72
CA LEU A 9 -8.43 -5.63 -0.99
C LEU A 9 -7.86 -5.11 -2.31
N MET A 10 -8.74 -4.81 -3.26
CA MET A 10 -8.38 -4.30 -4.59
C MET A 10 -9.07 -2.96 -4.83
N GLY A 11 -8.29 -1.91 -5.06
CA GLY A 11 -8.81 -0.65 -5.58
C GLY A 11 -8.74 -0.65 -7.10
N THR A 12 -9.85 -0.28 -7.78
CA THR A 12 -9.89 -0.20 -9.24
C THR A 12 -10.29 1.20 -9.73
N LYS A 13 -9.73 1.59 -10.88
CA LYS A 13 -10.09 2.77 -11.65
C LYS A 13 -9.56 2.65 -13.07
N ASN A 14 -10.43 2.45 -14.06
CA ASN A 14 -10.09 2.30 -15.48
C ASN A 14 -8.94 1.28 -15.70
N GLY A 15 -9.09 0.09 -15.10
CA GLY A 15 -8.09 -0.99 -15.11
C GLY A 15 -8.32 -2.05 -16.19
N GLY A 16 -9.32 -1.91 -17.05
CA GLY A 16 -9.81 -2.95 -17.96
C GLY A 16 -8.73 -3.63 -18.79
N MET A 17 -7.66 -2.92 -19.13
CA MET A 17 -6.55 -3.47 -19.93
C MET A 17 -5.78 -4.62 -19.24
N PHE A 18 -5.55 -4.55 -17.92
CA PHE A 18 -4.68 -5.48 -17.19
C PHE A 18 -5.39 -6.28 -16.10
N LEU A 19 -6.63 -5.90 -15.77
CA LEU A 19 -7.37 -6.45 -14.66
C LEU A 19 -7.60 -7.97 -14.80
N ALA A 20 -7.83 -8.46 -16.00
CA ALA A 20 -8.05 -9.89 -16.24
C ALA A 20 -6.84 -10.74 -15.82
N ASP A 21 -5.62 -10.29 -16.13
CA ASP A 21 -4.38 -10.97 -15.72
C ASP A 21 -4.24 -11.00 -14.18
N GLN A 22 -4.54 -9.87 -13.54
CA GLN A 22 -4.47 -9.76 -12.08
C GLN A 22 -5.50 -10.68 -11.41
N LEU A 23 -6.74 -10.70 -11.87
CA LEU A 23 -7.79 -11.55 -11.35
C LEU A 23 -7.46 -13.05 -11.55
N ALA A 24 -6.95 -13.42 -12.73
CA ALA A 24 -6.48 -14.77 -13.01
C ALA A 24 -5.34 -15.17 -12.06
N SER A 25 -4.42 -14.26 -11.74
CA SER A 25 -3.30 -14.49 -10.82
C SER A 25 -3.75 -14.67 -9.35
N ILE A 26 -4.82 -13.99 -8.94
CA ILE A 26 -5.45 -14.18 -7.62
C ILE A 26 -6.10 -15.57 -7.56
N ARG A 27 -6.86 -15.96 -8.58
CA ARG A 27 -7.45 -17.31 -8.66
C ARG A 27 -6.38 -18.42 -8.66
N GLY A 28 -5.20 -18.14 -9.25
CA GLY A 28 -4.06 -19.07 -9.32
C GLY A 28 -3.18 -19.10 -8.06
N GLN A 29 -3.57 -18.49 -6.94
CA GLN A 29 -2.78 -18.57 -5.71
C GLN A 29 -2.74 -20.00 -5.15
N SER A 30 -1.60 -20.42 -4.60
CA SER A 30 -1.50 -21.73 -3.92
C SER A 30 -2.25 -21.76 -2.59
N HIS A 31 -2.47 -20.62 -1.97
CA HIS A 31 -3.34 -20.45 -0.81
C HIS A 31 -4.76 -20.18 -1.30
N GLN A 32 -5.68 -21.12 -1.11
CA GLN A 32 -7.02 -21.07 -1.68
C GLN A 32 -8.09 -20.51 -0.72
N ASP A 33 -7.78 -20.30 0.56
CA ASP A 33 -8.73 -19.75 1.53
C ASP A 33 -8.68 -18.21 1.52
N TRP A 34 -9.31 -17.60 0.52
CA TRP A 34 -9.36 -16.16 0.35
C TRP A 34 -10.74 -15.64 -0.12
N SER A 35 -10.98 -14.36 0.11
CA SER A 35 -12.07 -13.59 -0.50
C SER A 35 -11.52 -12.32 -1.15
N LEU A 36 -12.21 -11.78 -2.16
CA LEU A 36 -11.84 -10.54 -2.84
C LEU A 36 -12.84 -9.43 -2.51
N TRP A 37 -12.33 -8.27 -2.09
CA TRP A 37 -13.07 -7.04 -1.88
C TRP A 37 -12.57 -6.02 -2.88
N ALA A 38 -13.26 -5.88 -4.02
CA ALA A 38 -12.91 -4.93 -5.06
C ALA A 38 -13.76 -3.66 -4.92
N SER A 39 -13.11 -2.51 -4.88
CA SER A 39 -13.77 -1.20 -4.78
C SER A 39 -13.44 -0.35 -5.99
N ASP A 40 -14.44 -0.11 -6.83
CA ASP A 40 -14.29 0.65 -8.05
C ASP A 40 -14.53 2.15 -7.84
N ASP A 41 -13.52 2.97 -8.12
CA ASP A 41 -13.53 4.42 -7.89
C ASP A 41 -14.16 5.22 -9.05
N GLY A 42 -15.12 4.60 -9.74
CA GLY A 42 -15.91 5.18 -10.83
C GLY A 42 -15.25 4.98 -12.21
N SER A 43 -14.93 3.73 -12.57
CA SER A 43 -14.44 3.37 -13.89
C SER A 43 -15.50 3.62 -14.99
N THR A 44 -15.02 3.94 -16.19
CA THR A 44 -15.84 4.20 -17.38
C THR A 44 -15.46 3.30 -18.56
N ASP A 45 -14.56 2.35 -18.32
CA ASP A 45 -14.14 1.29 -19.24
C ASP A 45 -14.78 -0.06 -18.87
N GLY A 46 -14.28 -1.17 -19.37
CA GLY A 46 -14.75 -2.52 -19.06
C GLY A 46 -14.41 -3.06 -17.67
N THR A 47 -13.86 -2.25 -16.75
CA THR A 47 -13.40 -2.69 -15.41
C THR A 47 -14.50 -3.35 -14.60
N CYS A 48 -15.68 -2.71 -14.49
CA CYS A 48 -16.79 -3.25 -13.71
C CYS A 48 -17.31 -4.56 -14.29
N GLU A 49 -17.43 -4.65 -15.62
CA GLU A 49 -17.85 -5.87 -16.30
C GLU A 49 -16.87 -7.02 -16.07
N ALA A 50 -15.56 -6.76 -16.14
CA ALA A 50 -14.53 -7.76 -15.86
C ALA A 50 -14.62 -8.29 -14.42
N LEU A 51 -14.93 -7.44 -13.44
CA LEU A 51 -15.13 -7.83 -12.04
C LEU A 51 -16.38 -8.71 -11.87
N GLU A 52 -17.51 -8.34 -12.50
CA GLU A 52 -18.75 -9.14 -12.44
C GLU A 52 -18.56 -10.50 -13.12
N ASN A 53 -17.88 -10.57 -14.26
CA ASN A 53 -17.57 -11.82 -14.95
C ASN A 53 -16.68 -12.70 -14.07
N PHE A 54 -15.64 -12.14 -13.45
CA PHE A 54 -14.78 -12.87 -12.54
C PHE A 54 -15.54 -13.45 -11.36
N LYS A 55 -16.48 -12.69 -10.77
CA LYS A 55 -17.36 -13.15 -9.70
C LYS A 55 -18.21 -14.34 -10.14
N ALA A 56 -18.80 -14.29 -11.33
CA ALA A 56 -19.60 -15.37 -11.87
C ALA A 56 -18.78 -16.64 -12.14
N GLU A 57 -17.53 -16.48 -12.59
CA GLU A 57 -16.59 -17.57 -12.89
C GLU A 57 -15.89 -18.16 -11.67
N THR A 58 -16.06 -17.54 -10.48
CA THR A 58 -15.35 -17.94 -9.25
C THR A 58 -16.33 -18.21 -8.09
N PRO A 59 -17.31 -19.12 -8.26
CA PRO A 59 -18.40 -19.31 -7.31
C PRO A 59 -18.00 -19.90 -5.95
N HIS A 60 -16.77 -20.42 -5.83
CA HIS A 60 -16.26 -21.01 -4.58
C HIS A 60 -15.55 -20.01 -3.68
N HIS A 61 -15.45 -18.74 -4.09
CA HIS A 61 -14.85 -17.67 -3.31
C HIS A 61 -15.83 -16.50 -3.12
N ASP A 62 -15.77 -15.86 -1.97
CA ASP A 62 -16.60 -14.68 -1.70
C ASP A 62 -16.01 -13.45 -2.43
N ILE A 63 -16.72 -12.95 -3.43
CA ILE A 63 -16.35 -11.77 -4.21
C ILE A 63 -17.31 -10.63 -3.89
N HIS A 64 -16.78 -9.56 -3.26
CA HIS A 64 -17.53 -8.37 -2.88
C HIS A 64 -17.14 -7.20 -3.79
N LEU A 65 -18.11 -6.71 -4.57
CA LEU A 65 -17.93 -5.57 -5.45
C LEU A 65 -18.54 -4.31 -4.81
N LEU A 66 -17.73 -3.29 -4.62
CA LEU A 66 -18.08 -2.07 -3.90
C LEU A 66 -17.87 -0.85 -4.80
N LYS A 67 -18.71 0.18 -4.58
CA LYS A 67 -18.46 1.50 -5.18
C LYS A 67 -17.40 2.23 -4.35
N GLY A 68 -16.39 2.78 -4.98
CA GLY A 68 -15.34 3.60 -4.38
C GLY A 68 -15.87 4.97 -3.93
N PRO A 69 -15.04 5.74 -3.21
CA PRO A 69 -15.40 7.08 -2.75
C PRO A 69 -15.26 8.16 -3.84
N GLN A 70 -14.68 7.83 -4.98
CA GLN A 70 -14.32 8.76 -6.06
C GLN A 70 -13.40 9.92 -5.60
N ARG A 71 -12.49 9.59 -4.70
CA ARG A 71 -11.53 10.52 -4.08
C ARG A 71 -10.07 10.06 -4.23
N GLY A 72 -9.82 9.18 -5.20
CA GLY A 72 -8.49 8.67 -5.52
C GLY A 72 -8.07 7.42 -4.74
N VAL A 73 -6.90 6.90 -5.11
CA VAL A 73 -6.43 5.56 -4.70
C VAL A 73 -6.33 5.40 -3.20
N ALA A 74 -5.77 6.37 -2.46
CA ALA A 74 -5.60 6.24 -1.01
C ALA A 74 -6.95 6.17 -0.30
N ALA A 75 -7.89 7.08 -0.63
CA ALA A 75 -9.23 7.09 -0.07
C ALA A 75 -10.01 5.79 -0.37
N ASN A 76 -9.79 5.20 -1.56
CA ASN A 76 -10.41 3.94 -1.95
C ASN A 76 -9.93 2.77 -1.08
N TYR A 77 -8.63 2.64 -0.83
CA TYR A 77 -8.10 1.63 0.08
C TYR A 77 -8.48 1.86 1.54
N TYR A 78 -8.59 3.10 2.01
CA TYR A 78 -9.07 3.39 3.37
C TYR A 78 -10.54 3.03 3.54
N LYS A 79 -11.38 3.24 2.51
CA LYS A 79 -12.76 2.78 2.51
C LYS A 79 -12.84 1.25 2.62
N LEU A 80 -12.02 0.52 1.86
CA LEU A 80 -11.92 -0.92 1.96
C LEU A 80 -11.52 -1.37 3.37
N LEU A 81 -10.45 -0.81 3.93
CA LEU A 81 -9.97 -1.12 5.28
C LEU A 81 -10.98 -0.82 6.39
N LYS A 82 -11.85 0.18 6.21
CA LYS A 82 -12.92 0.51 7.18
C LYS A 82 -14.04 -0.53 7.24
N ASN A 83 -14.09 -1.48 6.31
CA ASN A 83 -15.17 -2.47 6.29
C ASN A 83 -15.14 -3.36 7.54
N ARG A 84 -16.31 -3.49 8.22
CA ARG A 84 -16.42 -4.28 9.46
C ARG A 84 -16.17 -5.77 9.25
N GLY A 85 -16.38 -6.31 8.06
CA GLY A 85 -16.09 -7.70 7.75
C GLY A 85 -14.60 -8.09 7.88
N LEU A 86 -13.70 -7.10 8.03
CA LEU A 86 -12.25 -7.31 8.16
C LEU A 86 -11.75 -7.39 9.61
N ASP A 87 -12.63 -7.30 10.62
CA ASP A 87 -12.23 -7.36 12.02
C ASP A 87 -11.59 -8.71 12.35
N GLY A 88 -10.35 -8.68 12.88
CA GLY A 88 -9.60 -9.88 13.25
C GLY A 88 -9.17 -10.74 12.05
N LYS A 89 -9.05 -10.16 10.85
CA LYS A 89 -8.75 -10.88 9.62
C LYS A 89 -7.37 -10.57 9.06
N TRP A 90 -6.83 -11.54 8.30
CA TRP A 90 -5.69 -11.29 7.44
C TRP A 90 -6.13 -10.48 6.21
N VAL A 91 -5.30 -9.52 5.82
CA VAL A 91 -5.58 -8.65 4.67
C VAL A 91 -4.37 -8.60 3.75
N ALA A 92 -4.60 -8.72 2.44
CA ALA A 92 -3.62 -8.50 1.39
C ALA A 92 -4.07 -7.36 0.49
N PHE A 93 -3.13 -6.53 0.02
CA PHE A 93 -3.43 -5.43 -0.88
C PHE A 93 -3.05 -5.79 -2.32
N SER A 94 -3.92 -5.43 -3.25
CA SER A 94 -3.77 -5.74 -4.67
C SER A 94 -4.03 -4.49 -5.51
N ASP A 95 -3.05 -4.13 -6.36
CA ASP A 95 -3.30 -3.20 -7.45
C ASP A 95 -4.00 -3.95 -8.60
N GLN A 96 -4.64 -3.21 -9.51
CA GLN A 96 -5.47 -3.79 -10.59
C GLN A 96 -4.68 -4.26 -11.82
N ASP A 97 -3.40 -3.91 -11.91
CA ASP A 97 -2.57 -3.94 -13.12
C ASP A 97 -1.30 -4.81 -13.00
N ASP A 98 -1.18 -5.54 -11.88
CA ASP A 98 -0.05 -6.43 -11.61
C ASP A 98 -0.38 -7.90 -11.93
N VAL A 99 0.55 -8.79 -11.63
CA VAL A 99 0.32 -10.25 -11.60
C VAL A 99 0.96 -10.83 -10.34
N TRP A 100 0.17 -11.49 -9.51
CA TRP A 100 0.69 -12.17 -8.33
C TRP A 100 1.34 -13.51 -8.67
N LEU A 101 2.49 -13.79 -8.09
CA LEU A 101 3.08 -15.11 -8.20
C LEU A 101 2.32 -16.11 -7.31
N PRO A 102 2.18 -17.39 -7.73
CA PRO A 102 1.29 -18.35 -7.04
C PRO A 102 1.55 -18.52 -5.55
N HIS A 103 2.76 -18.29 -5.09
CA HIS A 103 3.19 -18.46 -3.70
C HIS A 103 3.05 -17.21 -2.83
N LYS A 104 2.53 -16.09 -3.33
CA LYS A 104 2.52 -14.83 -2.58
C LYS A 104 1.77 -14.95 -1.25
N LEU A 105 0.53 -15.41 -1.26
CA LEU A 105 -0.27 -15.51 -0.04
C LEU A 105 0.24 -16.61 0.90
N SER A 106 0.45 -17.82 0.42
CA SER A 106 0.94 -18.93 1.24
C SER A 106 2.26 -18.61 1.93
N ARG A 107 3.17 -17.95 1.20
CA ARG A 107 4.47 -17.56 1.75
C ARG A 107 4.35 -16.46 2.80
N ALA A 108 3.51 -15.44 2.55
CA ALA A 108 3.27 -14.35 3.49
C ALA A 108 2.70 -14.89 4.82
N VAL A 109 1.64 -15.69 4.75
CA VAL A 109 1.00 -16.30 5.92
C VAL A 109 1.98 -17.17 6.70
N ALA A 110 2.73 -18.06 6.02
CA ALA A 110 3.69 -18.94 6.67
C ALA A 110 4.82 -18.19 7.38
N LEU A 111 5.40 -17.16 6.74
CA LEU A 111 6.51 -16.40 7.31
C LEU A 111 6.08 -15.52 8.49
N VAL A 112 4.94 -14.82 8.36
CA VAL A 112 4.40 -14.00 9.44
C VAL A 112 3.94 -14.86 10.61
N GLY A 113 3.32 -16.02 10.35
CA GLY A 113 2.90 -16.97 11.38
C GLY A 113 4.07 -17.49 12.22
N ARG A 114 5.22 -17.80 11.60
CA ARG A 114 6.46 -18.19 12.30
C ARG A 114 7.01 -17.11 13.22
N LEU A 115 6.71 -15.85 12.95
CA LEU A 115 7.13 -14.69 13.76
C LEU A 115 6.04 -14.23 14.75
N GLY A 116 5.09 -15.10 15.07
CA GLY A 116 4.04 -14.84 16.08
C GLY A 116 2.97 -13.83 15.62
N GLY A 117 2.84 -13.55 14.32
CA GLY A 117 1.77 -12.71 13.77
C GLY A 117 1.86 -11.22 14.11
N ARG A 118 3.01 -10.73 14.59
CA ARG A 118 3.20 -9.32 14.96
C ARG A 118 4.02 -8.50 13.95
N CYS A 119 4.26 -9.03 12.78
CA CYS A 119 4.97 -8.35 11.70
C CYS A 119 4.11 -8.28 10.45
N VAL A 120 4.35 -7.25 9.64
CA VAL A 120 3.74 -7.09 8.32
C VAL A 120 4.64 -7.73 7.28
N TYR A 121 4.06 -8.47 6.34
CA TYR A 121 4.78 -8.98 5.20
C TYR A 121 4.82 -7.95 4.07
N SER A 122 5.97 -7.81 3.47
CA SER A 122 6.21 -7.14 2.20
C SER A 122 7.21 -7.98 1.41
N SER A 123 7.24 -7.86 0.08
CA SER A 123 8.19 -8.63 -0.72
C SER A 123 8.85 -7.77 -1.80
N ARG A 124 9.92 -8.30 -2.37
CA ARG A 124 10.43 -7.81 -3.64
C ARG A 124 9.42 -8.08 -4.76
N SER A 125 9.61 -7.38 -5.88
CA SER A 125 8.81 -7.56 -7.10
C SER A 125 9.74 -7.73 -8.30
N TYR A 126 9.32 -8.49 -9.29
CA TYR A 126 9.89 -8.39 -10.62
C TYR A 126 9.23 -7.21 -11.34
N TYR A 127 10.02 -6.38 -12.00
CA TYR A 127 9.50 -5.40 -12.95
C TYR A 127 9.25 -6.06 -14.28
N VAL A 128 8.08 -5.84 -14.86
CA VAL A 128 7.72 -6.34 -16.20
C VAL A 128 7.16 -5.19 -17.04
N ASN A 129 7.27 -5.29 -18.37
CA ASN A 129 6.62 -4.37 -19.28
C ASN A 129 5.11 -4.72 -19.44
N GLU A 130 4.41 -4.02 -20.30
CA GLU A 130 2.98 -4.23 -20.57
C GLU A 130 2.67 -5.64 -21.10
N THR A 131 3.61 -6.26 -21.81
CA THR A 131 3.48 -7.63 -22.35
C THR A 131 3.92 -8.73 -21.35
N GLY A 132 4.37 -8.36 -20.13
CA GLY A 132 4.82 -9.29 -19.10
C GLY A 132 6.29 -9.69 -19.18
N GLU A 133 7.07 -9.14 -20.11
CA GLU A 133 8.51 -9.40 -20.21
C GLU A 133 9.26 -8.75 -19.06
N ARG A 134 10.20 -9.52 -18.49
CA ARG A 134 10.96 -9.09 -17.32
C ARG A 134 11.98 -8.01 -17.63
N LEU A 135 11.85 -6.86 -16.96
CA LEU A 135 12.76 -5.72 -17.04
C LEU A 135 13.83 -5.70 -15.93
N GLY A 136 13.56 -6.37 -14.81
CA GLY A 136 14.45 -6.38 -13.66
C GLY A 136 13.77 -6.84 -12.37
N THR A 137 14.43 -6.55 -11.24
CA THR A 137 13.92 -6.88 -9.90
C THR A 137 14.05 -5.65 -9.01
N SER A 138 13.10 -5.45 -8.11
CA SER A 138 13.17 -4.37 -7.12
C SER A 138 14.43 -4.50 -6.26
N PRO A 139 15.03 -3.39 -5.80
CA PRO A 139 16.21 -3.43 -4.95
C PRO A 139 16.05 -4.33 -3.73
N ALA A 140 17.10 -5.03 -3.36
CA ALA A 140 17.16 -5.66 -2.05
C ALA A 140 17.34 -4.58 -0.99
N LEU A 141 16.44 -4.54 -0.01
CA LEU A 141 16.51 -3.59 1.09
C LEU A 141 17.29 -4.24 2.23
N ASN A 142 18.52 -3.79 2.44
CA ASN A 142 19.42 -4.32 3.47
C ASN A 142 19.33 -3.55 4.80
N ARG A 143 18.47 -2.52 4.86
CA ARG A 143 18.25 -1.74 6.08
C ARG A 143 16.88 -2.06 6.67
N PRO A 144 16.76 -2.11 8.01
CA PRO A 144 15.48 -2.35 8.64
C PRO A 144 14.50 -1.21 8.35
N TYR A 145 13.25 -1.58 8.17
CA TYR A 145 12.14 -0.64 8.09
C TYR A 145 11.95 0.04 9.44
N ARG A 146 12.09 1.36 9.49
CA ARG A 146 11.98 2.16 10.70
C ARG A 146 11.10 3.38 10.47
N PHE A 147 10.47 3.86 11.54
CA PHE A 147 9.60 5.04 11.49
C PHE A 147 10.32 6.29 10.95
N GLY A 148 11.55 6.57 11.40
CA GLY A 148 12.32 7.70 10.90
C GLY A 148 12.60 7.67 9.38
N ASN A 149 12.75 6.47 8.78
CA ASN A 149 12.81 6.33 7.34
C ASN A 149 11.42 6.54 6.70
N ALA A 150 10.36 6.01 7.33
CA ALA A 150 9.00 6.11 6.84
C ALA A 150 8.51 7.55 6.74
N ILE A 151 8.93 8.45 7.62
CA ILE A 151 8.55 9.88 7.57
C ILE A 151 8.87 10.51 6.21
N VAL A 152 10.03 10.18 5.63
CA VAL A 152 10.56 10.86 4.44
C VAL A 152 10.55 10.03 3.16
N GLN A 153 10.29 8.72 3.25
CA GLN A 153 10.39 7.83 2.10
C GLN A 153 9.46 6.63 2.22
N ASN A 154 8.71 6.34 1.14
CA ASN A 154 8.01 5.07 1.01
C ASN A 154 8.90 4.01 0.37
N VAL A 155 9.16 2.92 1.10
CA VAL A 155 9.87 1.73 0.60
C VAL A 155 9.02 0.47 0.67
N MET A 156 7.82 0.53 1.27
CA MET A 156 6.87 -0.57 1.40
C MET A 156 5.78 -0.44 0.35
N ARG A 157 5.88 -1.21 -0.73
CA ARG A 157 4.93 -1.11 -1.85
C ARG A 157 3.61 -1.76 -1.53
N GLY A 158 2.51 -1.06 -1.81
CA GLY A 158 1.14 -1.48 -1.52
C GLY A 158 0.81 -2.88 -2.03
N ASN A 159 1.07 -3.15 -3.31
CA ASN A 159 0.80 -4.41 -3.97
C ASN A 159 1.54 -5.64 -3.41
N THR A 160 2.52 -5.45 -2.52
CA THR A 160 3.27 -6.54 -1.89
C THR A 160 2.82 -6.84 -0.46
N ILE A 161 1.99 -5.98 0.13
CA ILE A 161 1.67 -5.99 1.56
C ILE A 161 0.67 -7.10 1.88
N VAL A 162 0.97 -7.86 2.95
CA VAL A 162 0.02 -8.73 3.66
C VAL A 162 0.13 -8.44 5.16
N ILE A 163 -1.00 -8.12 5.78
CA ILE A 163 -1.07 -7.77 7.21
C ILE A 163 -1.83 -8.82 8.02
N PRO A 164 -1.33 -9.19 9.22
CA PRO A 164 -2.01 -10.10 10.12
C PRO A 164 -3.13 -9.41 10.90
N PRO A 165 -4.03 -10.18 11.56
CA PRO A 165 -5.21 -9.66 12.27
C PRO A 165 -4.93 -8.52 13.25
N ILE A 166 -3.85 -8.62 14.04
CA ILE A 166 -3.50 -7.60 15.02
C ILE A 166 -3.20 -6.24 14.37
N VAL A 167 -2.53 -6.25 13.21
CA VAL A 167 -2.20 -5.02 12.46
C VAL A 167 -3.44 -4.51 11.73
N THR A 168 -4.28 -5.40 11.19
CA THR A 168 -5.56 -5.03 10.59
C THR A 168 -6.42 -4.28 11.61
N ASN A 169 -6.61 -4.82 12.80
CA ASN A 169 -7.39 -4.18 13.86
C ASN A 169 -6.80 -2.82 14.28
N TYR A 170 -5.47 -2.73 14.40
CA TYR A 170 -4.79 -1.47 14.72
C TYR A 170 -5.06 -0.39 13.66
N LEU A 171 -4.85 -0.69 12.38
CA LEU A 171 -5.10 0.28 11.30
C LEU A 171 -6.57 0.69 11.24
N ARG A 172 -7.49 -0.25 11.42
CA ARG A 172 -8.93 0.02 11.43
C ARG A 172 -9.34 0.89 12.60
N SER A 173 -8.79 0.67 13.79
CA SER A 173 -9.09 1.52 14.96
C SER A 173 -8.69 2.99 14.71
N ILE A 174 -7.57 3.24 14.07
CA ILE A 174 -7.16 4.59 13.67
C ILE A 174 -8.12 5.17 12.63
N LEU A 175 -8.37 4.42 11.57
CA LEU A 175 -9.21 4.87 10.46
C LEU A 175 -10.67 5.12 10.87
N SER A 176 -11.13 4.52 11.97
CA SER A 176 -12.49 4.77 12.51
C SER A 176 -12.62 6.12 13.20
N THR A 177 -11.52 6.68 13.70
CA THR A 177 -11.50 7.92 14.50
C THR A 177 -10.80 9.08 13.80
N THR A 178 -10.01 8.80 12.76
CA THR A 178 -9.16 9.81 12.10
C THR A 178 -9.35 9.77 10.59
N ASP A 179 -9.59 10.93 9.98
CA ASP A 179 -9.56 11.07 8.53
C ASP A 179 -8.13 11.28 8.05
N VAL A 180 -7.68 10.38 7.20
CA VAL A 180 -6.35 10.40 6.57
C VAL A 180 -6.44 10.37 5.04
N ALA A 181 -7.62 10.66 4.49
CA ALA A 181 -7.89 10.57 3.05
C ALA A 181 -7.07 11.56 2.19
N GLU A 182 -6.49 12.59 2.80
CA GLU A 182 -5.62 13.56 2.13
C GLU A 182 -4.19 13.06 1.91
N THR A 183 -3.81 11.89 2.46
CA THR A 183 -2.49 11.32 2.22
C THR A 183 -2.35 10.88 0.76
N PRO A 184 -1.18 11.10 0.14
CA PRO A 184 -1.02 10.84 -1.29
C PRO A 184 -1.09 9.35 -1.65
N PHE A 185 -0.62 8.47 -0.74
CA PHE A 185 -0.53 7.03 -0.95
C PHE A 185 -0.88 6.28 0.34
N HIS A 186 -1.81 5.33 0.25
CA HIS A 186 -2.24 4.52 1.38
C HIS A 186 -1.11 3.67 1.97
N ASP A 187 -0.24 3.12 1.13
CA ASP A 187 0.87 2.26 1.51
C ASP A 187 1.96 3.05 2.27
N TRP A 188 2.21 4.31 1.89
CA TRP A 188 3.15 5.16 2.60
C TRP A 188 2.64 5.51 4.00
N TRP A 189 1.37 5.92 4.11
CA TRP A 189 0.76 6.17 5.40
C TRP A 189 0.74 4.91 6.28
N MET A 190 0.37 3.75 5.70
CA MET A 190 0.41 2.48 6.45
C MET A 190 1.83 2.15 6.92
N TYR A 191 2.85 2.38 6.10
CA TYR A 191 4.24 2.16 6.50
C TYR A 191 4.61 2.99 7.74
N GLN A 192 4.21 4.26 7.77
CA GLN A 192 4.42 5.15 8.90
C GLN A 192 3.62 4.68 10.13
N ALA A 193 2.33 4.42 10.00
CA ALA A 193 1.47 3.99 11.10
C ALA A 193 1.94 2.67 11.73
N ILE A 194 2.28 1.68 10.90
CA ILE A 194 2.77 0.36 11.33
C ILE A 194 4.08 0.48 12.10
N THR A 195 5.07 1.16 11.51
CA THR A 195 6.39 1.30 12.16
C THR A 195 6.35 2.24 13.36
N GLY A 196 5.50 3.26 13.31
CA GLY A 196 5.25 4.18 14.42
C GLY A 196 4.61 3.52 15.65
N ALA A 197 3.79 2.50 15.43
CA ALA A 197 3.22 1.67 16.50
C ALA A 197 4.17 0.58 17.03
N GLY A 198 5.36 0.47 16.45
CA GLY A 198 6.36 -0.54 16.85
C GLY A 198 6.16 -1.92 16.25
N PHE A 199 5.28 -2.08 15.27
CA PHE A 199 5.23 -3.32 14.49
C PHE A 199 6.44 -3.42 13.56
N SER A 200 6.96 -4.64 13.41
CA SER A 200 8.05 -4.91 12.47
C SER A 200 7.53 -5.21 11.07
N ILE A 201 8.39 -5.03 10.06
CA ILE A 201 8.11 -5.40 8.68
C ILE A 201 9.10 -6.48 8.27
N LEU A 202 8.58 -7.61 7.85
CA LEU A 202 9.33 -8.67 7.20
C LEU A 202 9.37 -8.40 5.69
N HIS A 203 10.53 -8.01 5.18
CA HIS A 203 10.73 -7.85 3.74
C HIS A 203 11.35 -9.11 3.14
N ASP A 204 10.51 -9.87 2.45
CA ASP A 204 10.93 -11.11 1.80
C ASP A 204 11.77 -10.82 0.54
N GLN A 205 12.95 -11.43 0.47
CA GLN A 205 13.83 -11.31 -0.68
C GLN A 205 13.31 -12.05 -1.92
N LYS A 206 12.40 -13.02 -1.75
CA LYS A 206 11.75 -13.71 -2.85
C LYS A 206 10.62 -12.83 -3.39
N PRO A 207 10.67 -12.46 -4.69
CA PRO A 207 9.58 -11.68 -5.29
C PRO A 207 8.24 -12.41 -5.21
N GLY A 208 7.19 -11.66 -4.84
CA GLY A 208 5.82 -12.16 -4.78
C GLY A 208 4.90 -11.62 -5.88
N VAL A 209 5.38 -10.64 -6.65
CA VAL A 209 4.57 -9.88 -7.62
C VAL A 209 5.38 -9.60 -8.89
N LEU A 210 4.74 -9.71 -10.04
CA LEU A 210 5.19 -9.09 -11.29
C LEU A 210 4.56 -7.69 -11.32
N TYR A 211 5.38 -6.68 -11.05
CA TYR A 211 4.96 -5.28 -11.03
C TYR A 211 5.04 -4.69 -12.43
N ARG A 212 3.88 -4.49 -13.06
CA ARG A 212 3.77 -4.04 -14.45
C ARG A 212 4.13 -2.56 -14.57
N GLN A 213 4.89 -2.25 -15.62
CA GLN A 213 5.32 -0.89 -15.93
C GLN A 213 4.61 -0.41 -17.20
N HIS A 214 3.73 0.59 -17.05
CA HIS A 214 3.00 1.23 -18.15
C HIS A 214 2.86 2.74 -17.91
N GLY A 215 2.34 3.45 -18.89
CA GLY A 215 2.27 4.91 -18.88
C GLY A 215 1.40 5.51 -17.75
N ALA A 216 0.41 4.76 -17.27
CA ALA A 216 -0.54 5.20 -16.25
C ALA A 216 -0.10 4.87 -14.79
N ASN A 217 1.04 4.20 -14.56
CA ASN A 217 1.51 3.94 -13.20
C ASN A 217 1.70 5.24 -12.41
N LEU A 218 1.14 5.31 -11.21
CA LEU A 218 1.35 6.43 -10.28
C LEU A 218 2.82 6.51 -9.84
N VAL A 219 3.48 5.37 -9.67
CA VAL A 219 4.90 5.25 -9.33
C VAL A 219 5.53 4.17 -10.22
N GLY A 220 6.51 4.51 -11.05
CA GLY A 220 7.12 3.59 -12.03
C GLY A 220 8.45 2.94 -11.55
N ALA A 221 9.13 2.17 -12.43
CA ALA A 221 10.42 1.49 -12.17
C ALA A 221 11.62 2.45 -12.00
N PRO A 222 12.73 2.02 -11.36
CA PRO A 222 13.86 2.86 -10.92
C PRO A 222 14.49 3.78 -11.98
N VAL A 223 14.59 3.36 -13.23
CA VAL A 223 15.24 4.16 -14.29
C VAL A 223 14.41 5.40 -14.66
N ARG A 224 13.09 5.28 -14.64
CA ARG A 224 12.17 6.43 -14.76
C ARG A 224 12.03 7.19 -13.43
N HIS A 225 12.28 6.53 -12.30
CA HIS A 225 12.20 7.08 -10.96
C HIS A 225 13.18 8.23 -10.70
N LEU A 226 14.43 8.14 -11.13
CA LEU A 226 15.42 9.20 -10.86
C LEU A 226 14.98 10.53 -11.49
N ARG A 227 14.56 10.50 -12.76
CA ARG A 227 14.08 11.72 -13.45
C ARG A 227 12.77 12.23 -12.84
N ARG A 228 11.83 11.33 -12.51
CA ARG A 228 10.56 11.71 -11.87
C ARG A 228 10.80 12.23 -10.45
N ARG A 229 11.64 11.55 -9.65
CA ARG A 229 11.99 11.99 -8.30
C ARG A 229 12.67 13.35 -8.32
N ALA A 230 13.61 13.57 -9.23
CA ALA A 230 14.24 14.87 -9.43
C ALA A 230 13.21 15.96 -9.81
N ARG A 231 12.25 15.64 -10.68
CA ARG A 231 11.14 16.55 -11.01
C ARG A 231 10.26 16.82 -9.79
N CYS A 232 9.80 15.79 -9.08
CA CYS A 232 8.97 15.95 -7.86
C CYS A 232 9.71 16.68 -6.73
N MET A 233 11.03 16.66 -6.71
CA MET A 233 11.84 17.48 -5.80
C MET A 233 11.89 18.93 -6.28
N ALA A 234 12.08 19.14 -7.58
CA ALA A 234 12.20 20.46 -8.16
C ALA A 234 10.88 21.28 -8.15
N ASP A 235 9.74 20.59 -8.31
CA ASP A 235 8.40 21.20 -8.31
C ASP A 235 7.70 21.19 -6.94
N GLY A 236 8.38 20.76 -5.88
CA GLY A 236 7.84 20.70 -4.52
C GLY A 236 6.85 19.56 -4.24
N THR A 237 6.48 18.77 -5.23
CA THR A 237 5.49 17.68 -5.07
C THR A 237 5.87 16.68 -3.97
N LEU A 238 7.16 16.28 -3.91
CA LEU A 238 7.63 15.35 -2.87
C LEU A 238 7.51 15.96 -1.47
N VAL A 239 7.80 17.25 -1.35
CA VAL A 239 7.69 17.99 -0.09
C VAL A 239 6.25 18.02 0.36
N ASN A 240 5.31 18.36 -0.53
CA ASN A 240 3.87 18.35 -0.22
C ASN A 240 3.38 16.97 0.22
N TRP A 241 3.86 15.90 -0.39
CA TRP A 241 3.52 14.53 0.04
C TRP A 241 4.03 14.20 1.44
N ILE A 242 5.26 14.63 1.75
CA ILE A 242 5.85 14.43 3.07
C ILE A 242 5.05 15.21 4.12
N ASP A 243 4.71 16.46 3.84
CA ASP A 243 3.96 17.32 4.76
C ASP A 243 2.53 16.80 4.99
N ALA A 244 1.83 16.34 3.95
CA ALA A 244 0.51 15.72 4.08
C ALA A 244 0.55 14.46 4.94
N ASN A 245 1.55 13.60 4.73
CA ASN A 245 1.75 12.41 5.55
C ASN A 245 2.11 12.78 7.00
N ALA A 246 3.00 13.75 7.23
CA ALA A 246 3.39 14.18 8.57
C ALA A 246 2.19 14.77 9.34
N ALA A 247 1.34 15.57 8.68
CA ALA A 247 0.10 16.09 9.25
C ALA A 247 -0.87 14.96 9.63
N ALA A 248 -1.03 13.95 8.76
CA ALA A 248 -1.84 12.77 9.07
C ALA A 248 -1.28 11.97 10.25
N MET A 249 0.05 11.82 10.33
CA MET A 249 0.73 11.15 11.45
C MET A 249 0.60 11.93 12.75
N TYR A 250 0.61 13.26 12.72
CA TYR A 250 0.39 14.09 13.91
C TYR A 250 -1.00 13.85 14.52
N ARG A 251 -2.03 13.67 13.70
CA ARG A 251 -3.40 13.36 14.16
C ARG A 251 -3.48 12.04 14.94
N ILE A 252 -2.58 11.10 14.68
CA ILE A 252 -2.50 9.80 15.36
C ILE A 252 -1.32 9.69 16.34
N ALA A 253 -0.64 10.79 16.63
CA ALA A 253 0.52 10.80 17.54
C ALA A 253 0.27 10.12 18.90
N PRO A 254 -0.92 10.19 19.53
CA PRO A 254 -1.19 9.52 20.80
C PRO A 254 -1.08 8.00 20.75
N VAL A 255 -1.28 7.36 19.60
CA VAL A 255 -1.22 5.88 19.45
C VAL A 255 0.13 5.39 18.94
N LEU A 256 1.08 6.30 18.71
CA LEU A 256 2.46 5.96 18.36
C LEU A 256 3.28 5.60 19.60
N THR A 257 4.36 4.85 19.41
CA THR A 257 5.36 4.65 20.47
C THR A 257 5.99 6.00 20.89
N ALA A 258 6.49 6.09 22.12
CA ALA A 258 7.15 7.31 22.63
C ALA A 258 8.29 7.76 21.70
N THR A 259 9.13 6.83 21.25
CA THR A 259 10.24 7.11 20.32
C THR A 259 9.74 7.62 18.97
N ALA A 260 8.72 7.00 18.40
CA ALA A 260 8.18 7.43 17.09
C ALA A 260 7.53 8.81 17.20
N ARG A 261 6.79 9.07 18.26
CA ARG A 261 6.20 10.38 18.54
C ARG A 261 7.25 11.47 18.70
N GLU A 262 8.32 11.21 19.44
CA GLU A 262 9.44 12.14 19.58
C GLU A 262 10.09 12.44 18.21
N GLN A 263 10.36 11.41 17.41
CA GLN A 263 10.92 11.58 16.06
C GLN A 263 9.99 12.43 15.16
N LEU A 264 8.68 12.20 15.22
CA LEU A 264 7.70 12.98 14.47
C LEU A 264 7.71 14.44 14.88
N LEU A 265 7.67 14.72 16.19
CA LEU A 265 7.66 16.10 16.72
C LEU A 265 8.93 16.85 16.36
N ARG A 266 10.11 16.21 16.48
CA ARG A 266 11.38 16.80 16.03
C ARG A 266 11.40 17.09 14.52
N PHE A 267 10.82 16.20 13.73
CA PHE A 267 10.71 16.40 12.28
C PHE A 267 9.81 17.60 11.95
N LEU A 268 8.65 17.73 12.60
CA LEU A 268 7.72 18.85 12.40
C LEU A 268 8.32 20.19 12.83
N ASP A 269 9.03 20.21 13.96
CA ASP A 269 9.74 21.41 14.42
C ASP A 269 10.82 21.85 13.42
N TRP A 270 11.65 20.93 12.96
CA TRP A 270 12.64 21.21 11.93
C TRP A 270 12.00 21.76 10.63
N ARG A 271 10.87 21.19 10.20
CA ARG A 271 10.15 21.65 9.02
C ARG A 271 9.61 23.07 9.17
N SER A 272 9.04 23.41 10.32
CA SER A 272 8.52 24.76 10.59
C SER A 272 9.62 25.81 10.54
N GLN A 273 10.78 25.54 11.12
CA GLN A 273 11.94 26.44 11.09
C GLN A 273 12.51 26.62 9.67
N SER A 274 12.45 25.59 8.82
CA SER A 274 12.91 25.66 7.42
C SER A 274 12.00 26.55 6.59
N HIS A 275 10.69 26.49 6.76
CA HIS A 275 9.73 27.35 6.05
C HIS A 275 9.88 28.83 6.44
N THR A 276 10.15 29.12 7.71
CA THR A 276 10.36 30.51 8.18
C THR A 276 11.57 31.13 7.50
N LYS A 277 12.68 30.41 7.39
CA LYS A 277 13.91 30.89 6.72
C LYS A 277 13.73 31.09 5.21
N GLU A 278 12.96 30.23 4.53
CA GLU A 278 12.64 30.39 3.11
C GLU A 278 11.77 31.66 2.87
N CYS A 279 10.81 31.93 3.75
CA CYS A 279 9.99 33.15 3.69
C CYS A 279 10.81 34.42 3.97
N GLU A 280 11.71 34.41 4.96
CA GLU A 280 12.58 35.52 5.26
C GLU A 280 13.52 35.86 4.10
N SER A 281 14.15 34.83 3.49
CA SER A 281 15.03 35.04 2.33
C SER A 281 14.29 35.50 1.06
N ALA A 282 13.01 35.19 0.91
CA ALA A 282 12.19 35.64 -0.22
C ALA A 282 11.66 37.08 -0.04
N CYS A 283 11.65 37.61 1.19
CA CYS A 283 11.27 39.01 1.48
C CYS A 283 12.45 39.98 1.38
N GLU A 284 13.69 39.49 1.25
CA GLU A 284 14.90 40.32 1.14
C GLU A 284 15.33 40.57 -0.34
N ILE A 285 14.56 40.11 -1.32
CA ILE A 285 14.75 40.33 -2.77
C ILE A 285 13.63 41.26 -3.28
#